data_5674532bf32c017816d33c96e5506587
#
_entry.id   5674532bf32c017816d33c96e5506587
#
_cell.length_a   1.000
_cell.length_b   1.000
_cell.length_c   1.000
_cell.angle_alpha   90.00
_cell.angle_beta   90.00
_cell.angle_gamma   90.00
#
_symmetry.space_group_name_H-M   'P 1'
#
loop_
_entity.id
_entity.type
_entity.pdbx_description
1 polymer ?
#
loop_
_entity_poly.entity_id
_entity_poly.type
_entity_poly.pdbx_seq_one_letter_code
_entity_poly.pdbx_strand_id
1 'polypeptide(L)'
;LPSGSFLVGGYIRDLILRRLNSKIDVDIIVPKNAIETGKKIAANFKGKFIILDEVRDVVRIVFKQITIDIAAQISPNINTDLLSRDFSINAIAFSFEKKLLIDPFNGIKDIKLSLLRTNSQKNLIDDPLRILRCFRFISELNFNIDEELIDFIKNYRNKLRLVANERINYEINRIIRGKNACISILLINKFKI
;
A
#
# COMPACT_ATOMS: atom_id res chain seq x y z
N LEU A 1 16.34 4.13 -13.83
CA LEU A 1 14.92 3.93 -14.10
C LEU A 1 14.54 4.59 -15.43
N PRO A 2 13.58 4.05 -16.19
CA PRO A 2 13.01 4.71 -17.37
C PRO A 2 12.42 6.09 -17.03
N SER A 3 12.41 7.03 -18.03
CA SER A 3 11.65 8.28 -17.91
C SER A 3 10.17 7.99 -17.65
N GLY A 4 9.47 8.82 -16.87
CA GLY A 4 8.09 8.59 -16.46
C GLY A 4 7.91 7.56 -15.34
N SER A 5 8.98 7.17 -14.62
CA SER A 5 8.88 6.31 -13.44
C SER A 5 8.49 7.10 -12.19
N PHE A 6 7.80 6.40 -11.27
CA PHE A 6 7.32 6.96 -10.02
C PHE A 6 7.70 6.08 -8.83
N LEU A 7 8.11 6.70 -7.74
CA LEU A 7 8.09 6.09 -6.42
C LEU A 7 6.67 6.23 -5.85
N VAL A 8 6.11 5.20 -5.22
CA VAL A 8 4.72 5.21 -4.74
C VAL A 8 4.57 4.51 -3.40
N GLY A 9 3.43 4.71 -2.74
CA GLY A 9 2.95 3.85 -1.66
C GLY A 9 3.55 4.12 -0.28
N GLY A 10 3.69 3.05 0.48
CA GLY A 10 3.97 3.10 1.91
C GLY A 10 5.27 3.77 2.29
N TYR A 11 6.28 3.70 1.44
CA TYR A 11 7.57 4.35 1.71
C TYR A 11 7.46 5.88 1.78
N ILE A 12 6.68 6.50 0.87
CA ILE A 12 6.46 7.97 0.91
C ILE A 12 5.72 8.37 2.18
N ARG A 13 4.67 7.63 2.56
CA ARG A 13 3.96 7.82 3.83
C ARG A 13 4.92 7.76 5.01
N ASP A 14 5.78 6.75 5.07
CA ASP A 14 6.69 6.53 6.19
C ASP A 14 7.77 7.62 6.26
N LEU A 15 8.22 8.14 5.13
CA LEU A 15 9.08 9.33 5.07
C LEU A 15 8.39 10.58 5.64
N ILE A 16 7.13 10.83 5.25
CA ILE A 16 6.35 11.98 5.76
C ILE A 16 6.15 11.86 7.28
N LEU A 17 5.90 10.63 7.78
CA LEU A 17 5.78 10.33 9.21
C LEU A 17 7.11 10.28 9.96
N ARG A 18 8.25 10.44 9.27
CA ARG A 18 9.60 10.30 9.82
C ARG A 18 9.81 8.93 10.49
N ARG A 19 9.22 7.89 9.95
CA ARG A 19 9.32 6.51 10.41
C ARG A 19 10.31 5.76 9.53
N LEU A 20 11.56 5.70 9.97
CA LEU A 20 12.58 4.90 9.29
C LEU A 20 12.59 3.49 9.89
N ASN A 21 12.32 2.48 9.08
CA ASN A 21 12.42 1.09 9.46
C ASN A 21 13.81 0.54 9.11
N SER A 22 14.26 -0.48 9.85
CA SER A 22 15.52 -1.19 9.55
C SER A 22 15.46 -1.95 8.21
N LYS A 23 14.26 -2.32 7.79
CA LYS A 23 13.98 -2.87 6.45
C LYS A 23 13.16 -1.87 5.66
N ILE A 24 13.60 -1.59 4.45
CA ILE A 24 13.01 -0.60 3.55
C ILE A 24 12.31 -1.35 2.42
N ASP A 25 11.00 -1.15 2.29
CA ASP A 25 10.21 -1.65 1.18
C ASP A 25 9.85 -0.47 0.26
N VAL A 26 10.27 -0.55 -0.99
CA VAL A 26 10.12 0.51 -1.99
C VAL A 26 9.26 0.01 -3.14
N ASP A 27 8.15 0.67 -3.42
CA ASP A 27 7.31 0.40 -4.58
C ASP A 27 7.61 1.40 -5.70
N ILE A 28 7.93 0.90 -6.89
CA ILE A 28 8.21 1.71 -8.08
C ILE A 28 7.23 1.33 -9.19
N ILE A 29 6.64 2.33 -9.82
CA ILE A 29 5.87 2.17 -11.05
C ILE A 29 6.73 2.67 -12.21
N VAL A 30 6.86 1.84 -13.25
CA VAL A 30 7.54 2.19 -14.50
C VAL A 30 6.51 2.21 -15.64
N PRO A 31 6.71 2.97 -16.72
CA PRO A 31 5.73 3.05 -17.81
C PRO A 31 5.42 1.68 -18.44
N LYS A 32 6.44 0.83 -18.62
CA LYS A 32 6.34 -0.53 -19.18
C LYS A 32 7.63 -1.31 -18.90
N ASN A 33 7.62 -2.62 -19.19
CA ASN A 33 8.78 -3.52 -19.11
C ASN A 33 9.41 -3.53 -17.71
N ALA A 34 8.58 -3.71 -16.66
CA ALA A 34 9.03 -3.76 -15.27
C ALA A 34 9.95 -4.96 -15.04
N ILE A 35 9.65 -6.13 -15.63
CA ILE A 35 10.49 -7.33 -15.55
C ILE A 35 11.90 -7.06 -16.11
N GLU A 36 11.98 -6.44 -17.29
CA GLU A 36 13.28 -6.12 -17.90
C GLU A 36 14.05 -5.08 -17.08
N THR A 37 13.35 -4.05 -16.61
CA THR A 37 13.92 -3.02 -15.73
C THR A 37 14.45 -3.65 -14.44
N GLY A 38 13.68 -4.52 -13.81
CA GLY A 38 14.09 -5.22 -12.60
C GLY A 38 15.27 -6.16 -12.80
N LYS A 39 15.33 -6.89 -13.94
CA LYS A 39 16.49 -7.71 -14.28
C LYS A 39 17.79 -6.89 -14.38
N LYS A 40 17.73 -5.73 -15.05
CA LYS A 40 18.87 -4.81 -15.17
C LYS A 40 19.34 -4.29 -13.81
N ILE A 41 18.40 -3.89 -12.95
CA ILE A 41 18.73 -3.39 -11.59
C ILE A 41 19.31 -4.52 -10.74
N ALA A 42 18.71 -5.70 -10.74
CA ALA A 42 19.21 -6.84 -9.98
C ALA A 42 20.61 -7.24 -10.39
N ALA A 43 20.90 -7.26 -11.69
CA ALA A 43 22.24 -7.56 -12.23
C ALA A 43 23.30 -6.52 -11.80
N ASN A 44 22.96 -5.22 -11.93
CA ASN A 44 23.91 -4.14 -11.65
C ASN A 44 24.23 -4.03 -10.14
N PHE A 45 23.26 -4.32 -9.26
CA PHE A 45 23.40 -4.15 -7.81
C PHE A 45 23.48 -5.48 -7.05
N LYS A 46 23.59 -6.62 -7.75
CA LYS A 46 23.67 -7.96 -7.16
C LYS A 46 22.51 -8.30 -6.23
N GLY A 47 21.29 -7.88 -6.61
CA GLY A 47 20.04 -8.19 -5.89
C GLY A 47 19.47 -9.53 -6.33
N LYS A 48 18.71 -10.20 -5.42
CA LYS A 48 17.93 -11.40 -5.77
C LYS A 48 16.67 -10.98 -6.52
N PHE A 49 16.55 -11.43 -7.78
CA PHE A 49 15.42 -11.13 -8.65
C PHE A 49 14.33 -12.21 -8.52
N ILE A 50 13.06 -11.78 -8.41
CA ILE A 50 11.89 -12.64 -8.27
C ILE A 50 10.76 -12.04 -9.12
N ILE A 51 10.16 -12.83 -10.00
CA ILE A 51 8.92 -12.44 -10.70
C ILE A 51 7.75 -12.72 -9.76
N LEU A 52 6.94 -11.70 -9.48
CA LEU A 52 5.74 -11.83 -8.64
C LEU A 52 4.50 -12.10 -9.48
N ASP A 53 4.37 -11.45 -10.64
CA ASP A 53 3.25 -11.62 -11.57
C ASP A 53 3.74 -11.29 -12.98
N GLU A 54 3.80 -12.30 -13.83
CA GLU A 54 4.28 -12.16 -15.21
C GLU A 54 3.25 -11.44 -16.09
N VAL A 55 1.96 -11.72 -15.86
CA VAL A 55 0.86 -11.14 -16.65
C VAL A 55 0.72 -9.63 -16.38
N ARG A 56 0.88 -9.24 -15.12
CA ARG A 56 0.80 -7.83 -14.70
C ARG A 56 2.15 -7.10 -14.76
N ASP A 57 3.20 -7.78 -15.22
CA ASP A 57 4.55 -7.24 -15.30
C ASP A 57 5.03 -6.67 -13.95
N VAL A 58 5.04 -7.55 -12.91
CA VAL A 58 5.43 -7.18 -11.53
C VAL A 58 6.60 -8.03 -11.07
N VAL A 59 7.63 -7.38 -10.54
CA VAL A 59 8.83 -8.04 -10.03
C VAL A 59 9.26 -7.50 -8.68
N ARG A 60 10.00 -8.32 -7.96
CA ARG A 60 10.65 -7.99 -6.69
C ARG A 60 12.16 -8.17 -6.79
N ILE A 61 12.88 -7.22 -6.26
CA ILE A 61 14.34 -7.30 -6.10
C ILE A 61 14.62 -7.22 -4.60
N VAL A 62 15.32 -8.23 -4.07
CA VAL A 62 15.64 -8.30 -2.64
C VAL A 62 17.13 -8.07 -2.43
N PHE A 63 17.46 -7.10 -1.62
CA PHE A 63 18.77 -6.84 -1.06
C PHE A 63 18.77 -7.15 0.44
N LYS A 64 19.90 -7.00 1.12
CA LYS A 64 20.01 -7.33 2.56
C LYS A 64 18.99 -6.60 3.43
N GLN A 65 18.75 -5.30 3.18
CA GLN A 65 17.88 -4.45 3.98
C GLN A 65 16.81 -3.71 3.15
N ILE A 66 16.83 -3.89 1.83
CA ILE A 66 15.94 -3.18 0.92
C ILE A 66 15.24 -4.20 0.03
N THR A 67 13.93 -4.07 -0.05
CA THR A 67 13.11 -4.76 -1.05
C THR A 67 12.55 -3.72 -2.01
N ILE A 68 12.67 -3.96 -3.30
CA ILE A 68 12.13 -3.09 -4.34
C ILE A 68 11.12 -3.88 -5.16
N ASP A 69 9.87 -3.45 -5.13
CA ASP A 69 8.84 -3.95 -6.01
C ASP A 69 8.70 -3.00 -7.21
N ILE A 70 8.76 -3.54 -8.41
CA ILE A 70 8.61 -2.77 -9.64
C ILE A 70 7.42 -3.33 -10.40
N ALA A 71 6.46 -2.46 -10.73
CA ALA A 71 5.27 -2.81 -11.51
C ALA A 71 5.18 -1.92 -12.76
N ALA A 72 4.67 -2.48 -13.85
CA ALA A 72 4.28 -1.69 -14.99
C ALA A 72 3.03 -0.86 -14.68
N GLN A 73 2.94 0.33 -15.25
CA GLN A 73 1.80 1.24 -15.08
C GLN A 73 0.54 0.65 -15.70
N ILE A 74 -0.57 0.68 -14.96
CA ILE A 74 -1.86 0.13 -15.41
C ILE A 74 -2.46 0.99 -16.54
N SER A 75 -2.23 2.30 -16.49
CA SER A 75 -2.70 3.25 -17.51
C SER A 75 -1.68 4.37 -17.71
N PRO A 76 -1.75 5.13 -18.82
CA PRO A 76 -0.85 6.27 -19.04
C PRO A 76 -0.93 7.36 -17.98
N ASN A 77 -2.01 7.38 -17.19
CA ASN A 77 -2.20 8.35 -16.12
C ASN A 77 -1.91 7.71 -14.76
N ILE A 78 -0.88 8.19 -14.05
CA ILE A 78 -0.52 7.73 -12.71
C ILE A 78 -1.69 7.84 -11.70
N ASN A 79 -2.60 8.79 -11.88
CA ASN A 79 -3.76 8.95 -10.99
C ASN A 79 -4.66 7.71 -10.99
N THR A 80 -4.74 6.96 -12.11
CA THR A 80 -5.50 5.69 -12.17
C THR A 80 -4.86 4.63 -11.29
N ASP A 81 -3.53 4.51 -11.30
CA ASP A 81 -2.80 3.60 -10.41
C ASP A 81 -3.00 3.99 -8.94
N LEU A 82 -2.91 5.28 -8.64
CA LEU A 82 -3.12 5.78 -7.28
C LEU A 82 -4.57 5.58 -6.83
N LEU A 83 -5.57 5.77 -7.71
CA LEU A 83 -6.97 5.50 -7.41
C LEU A 83 -7.21 4.04 -7.04
N SER A 84 -6.49 3.09 -7.64
CA SER A 84 -6.64 1.65 -7.37
C SER A 84 -6.14 1.21 -5.99
N ARG A 85 -5.39 2.07 -5.28
CA ARG A 85 -4.84 1.78 -3.95
C ARG A 85 -5.93 1.83 -2.87
N ASP A 86 -5.63 1.20 -1.74
CA ASP A 86 -6.56 1.04 -0.62
C ASP A 86 -6.96 2.38 0.04
N PHE A 87 -5.97 3.15 0.48
CA PHE A 87 -6.17 4.37 1.27
C PHE A 87 -5.39 5.54 0.68
N SER A 88 -5.89 6.76 0.91
CA SER A 88 -5.27 8.03 0.48
C SER A 88 -3.81 8.15 0.92
N ILE A 89 -3.51 7.72 2.14
CA ILE A 89 -2.16 7.74 2.73
C ILE A 89 -1.14 6.87 1.97
N ASN A 90 -1.60 5.93 1.15
CA ASN A 90 -0.77 5.06 0.29
C ASN A 90 -0.86 5.46 -1.19
N ALA A 91 -1.68 6.45 -1.52
CA ALA A 91 -1.95 6.90 -2.88
C ALA A 91 -1.20 8.19 -3.24
N ILE A 92 0.02 8.30 -2.74
CA ILE A 92 0.95 9.39 -3.01
C ILE A 92 2.06 8.85 -3.92
N ALA A 93 2.44 9.62 -4.93
CA ALA A 93 3.55 9.31 -5.83
C ALA A 93 4.61 10.43 -5.81
N PHE A 94 5.86 10.06 -6.07
CA PHE A 94 6.94 10.98 -6.37
C PHE A 94 7.43 10.73 -7.79
N SER A 95 7.37 11.73 -8.65
CA SER A 95 7.89 11.66 -10.01
C SER A 95 9.40 11.86 -10.01
N PHE A 96 10.16 10.85 -10.47
CA PHE A 96 11.61 10.98 -10.60
C PHE A 96 12.02 12.01 -11.66
N GLU A 97 11.22 12.13 -12.72
CA GLU A 97 11.47 13.07 -13.82
C GLU A 97 11.16 14.51 -13.41
N LYS A 98 9.94 14.76 -12.90
CA LYS A 98 9.48 16.10 -12.52
C LYS A 98 9.96 16.55 -11.15
N LYS A 99 10.54 15.64 -10.34
CA LYS A 99 11.01 15.89 -8.96
C LYS A 99 9.95 16.51 -8.06
N LEU A 100 8.70 16.09 -8.21
CA LEU A 100 7.57 16.59 -7.42
C LEU A 100 6.68 15.45 -6.91
N LEU A 101 5.96 15.73 -5.82
CA LEU A 101 4.92 14.85 -5.28
C LEU A 101 3.60 15.03 -6.04
N ILE A 102 2.90 13.92 -6.24
CA ILE A 102 1.57 13.83 -6.84
C ILE A 102 0.66 13.21 -5.79
N ASP A 103 -0.32 13.97 -5.34
CA ASP A 103 -1.24 13.59 -4.25
C ASP A 103 -2.69 13.94 -4.61
N PRO A 104 -3.31 13.21 -5.54
CA PRO A 104 -4.66 13.55 -6.04
C PRO A 104 -5.76 13.28 -5.01
N PHE A 105 -5.48 12.50 -3.96
CA PHE A 105 -6.46 12.09 -2.95
C PHE A 105 -6.23 12.70 -1.57
N ASN A 106 -5.42 13.77 -1.48
CA ASN A 106 -5.10 14.47 -0.23
C ASN A 106 -4.46 13.55 0.84
N GLY A 107 -3.69 12.56 0.45
CA GLY A 107 -3.03 11.62 1.37
C GLY A 107 -2.09 12.31 2.35
N ILE A 108 -1.38 13.37 1.92
CA ILE A 108 -0.51 14.17 2.80
C ILE A 108 -1.33 14.87 3.89
N LYS A 109 -2.52 15.39 3.55
CA LYS A 109 -3.44 15.99 4.52
C LYS A 109 -3.94 14.94 5.50
N ASP A 110 -4.34 13.77 5.02
CA ASP A 110 -4.84 12.68 5.84
C ASP A 110 -3.74 12.12 6.78
N ILE A 111 -2.49 12.05 6.33
CA ILE A 111 -1.34 11.71 7.19
C ILE A 111 -1.19 12.73 8.34
N LYS A 112 -1.26 14.03 8.05
CA LYS A 112 -1.16 15.10 9.07
C LYS A 112 -2.31 15.05 10.08
N LEU A 113 -3.50 14.66 9.64
CA LEU A 113 -4.69 14.51 10.49
C LEU A 113 -4.76 13.14 11.17
N SER A 114 -3.82 12.24 10.90
CA SER A 114 -3.86 10.86 11.38
C SER A 114 -5.19 10.16 11.02
N LEU A 115 -5.63 10.29 9.78
CA LEU A 115 -6.92 9.82 9.28
C LEU A 115 -6.76 8.75 8.20
N LEU A 116 -7.54 7.68 8.30
CA LEU A 116 -7.68 6.66 7.27
C LEU A 116 -8.92 6.93 6.43
N ARG A 117 -8.72 7.24 5.16
CA ARG A 117 -9.76 7.43 4.16
C ARG A 117 -9.48 6.55 2.95
N THR A 118 -10.52 5.92 2.41
CA THR A 118 -10.39 5.16 1.16
C THR A 118 -10.39 6.10 -0.05
N ASN A 119 -9.66 5.71 -1.10
CA ASN A 119 -9.69 6.44 -2.38
C ASN A 119 -10.99 6.17 -3.14
N SER A 120 -11.57 4.98 -2.97
CA SER A 120 -12.81 4.55 -3.60
C SER A 120 -13.42 3.38 -2.84
N GLN A 121 -14.72 3.42 -2.61
CA GLN A 121 -15.45 2.30 -2.03
C GLN A 121 -15.36 1.05 -2.90
N LYS A 122 -15.29 1.21 -4.23
CA LYS A 122 -15.09 0.09 -5.17
C LYS A 122 -13.85 -0.71 -4.84
N ASN A 123 -12.75 -0.07 -4.49
CA ASN A 123 -11.50 -0.77 -4.15
C ASN A 123 -11.64 -1.71 -2.96
N LEU A 124 -12.49 -1.35 -1.99
CA LEU A 124 -12.77 -2.19 -0.81
C LEU A 124 -13.72 -3.34 -1.15
N ILE A 125 -14.59 -3.15 -2.15
CA ILE A 125 -15.49 -4.19 -2.66
C ILE A 125 -14.70 -5.23 -3.47
N ASP A 126 -13.79 -4.76 -4.32
CA ASP A 126 -12.96 -5.59 -5.20
C ASP A 126 -11.95 -6.44 -4.40
N ASP A 127 -11.44 -5.92 -3.28
CA ASP A 127 -10.57 -6.65 -2.35
C ASP A 127 -10.99 -6.40 -0.88
N PRO A 128 -11.91 -7.23 -0.33
CA PRO A 128 -12.41 -7.06 1.03
C PRO A 128 -11.34 -7.15 2.12
N LEU A 129 -10.18 -7.75 1.84
CA LEU A 129 -9.05 -7.78 2.78
C LEU A 129 -8.63 -6.37 3.21
N ARG A 130 -8.88 -5.36 2.40
CA ARG A 130 -8.59 -3.95 2.71
C ARG A 130 -9.32 -3.45 3.96
N ILE A 131 -10.42 -4.10 4.36
CA ILE A 131 -11.08 -3.86 5.65
C ILE A 131 -10.12 -4.22 6.80
N LEU A 132 -9.49 -5.40 6.79
CA LEU A 132 -8.50 -5.77 7.80
C LEU A 132 -7.26 -4.89 7.73
N ARG A 133 -6.84 -4.48 6.52
CA ARG A 133 -5.73 -3.55 6.34
C ARG A 133 -5.99 -2.18 7.01
N CYS A 134 -7.26 -1.72 7.07
CA CYS A 134 -7.63 -0.54 7.84
C CYS A 134 -7.24 -0.72 9.32
N PHE A 135 -7.64 -1.83 9.94
CA PHE A 135 -7.30 -2.13 11.33
C PHE A 135 -5.80 -2.33 11.56
N ARG A 136 -5.09 -2.88 10.56
CA ARG A 136 -3.64 -2.92 10.61
C ARG A 136 -3.03 -1.52 10.67
N PHE A 137 -3.48 -0.59 9.85
CA PHE A 137 -2.96 0.79 9.90
C PHE A 137 -3.30 1.50 11.20
N ILE A 138 -4.45 1.23 11.82
CA ILE A 138 -4.73 1.70 13.19
C ILE A 138 -3.68 1.14 14.15
N SER A 139 -3.43 -0.15 14.10
CA SER A 139 -2.45 -0.81 14.97
C SER A 139 -1.03 -0.31 14.76
N GLU A 140 -0.62 -0.10 13.53
CA GLU A 140 0.74 0.32 13.17
C GLU A 140 0.98 1.83 13.30
N LEU A 141 -0.04 2.67 13.00
CA LEU A 141 0.09 4.12 12.83
C LEU A 141 -0.66 4.95 13.88
N ASN A 142 -1.59 4.34 14.60
CA ASN A 142 -2.51 5.03 15.52
C ASN A 142 -3.39 6.07 14.81
N PHE A 143 -3.91 5.74 13.63
CA PHE A 143 -4.77 6.61 12.85
C PHE A 143 -6.23 6.35 13.18
N ASN A 144 -7.07 7.38 13.05
CA ASN A 144 -8.52 7.29 13.16
C ASN A 144 -9.13 6.85 11.82
N ILE A 145 -10.36 6.33 11.88
CA ILE A 145 -11.11 5.95 10.67
C ILE A 145 -12.04 7.09 10.30
N ASP A 146 -12.09 7.44 9.03
CA ASP A 146 -13.07 8.38 8.46
C ASP A 146 -14.50 7.82 8.57
N GLU A 147 -15.51 8.68 8.75
CA GLU A 147 -16.90 8.27 8.98
C GLU A 147 -17.46 7.45 7.81
N GLU A 148 -17.22 7.86 6.58
CA GLU A 148 -17.65 7.10 5.39
C GLU A 148 -17.05 5.70 5.36
N LEU A 149 -15.78 5.57 5.76
CA LEU A 149 -15.09 4.27 5.83
C LEU A 149 -15.66 3.40 6.97
N ILE A 150 -16.05 4.00 8.10
CA ILE A 150 -16.75 3.29 9.19
C ILE A 150 -18.05 2.67 8.69
N ASP A 151 -18.88 3.44 8.00
CA ASP A 151 -20.17 2.97 7.51
C ASP A 151 -19.99 1.91 6.41
N PHE A 152 -19.00 2.08 5.55
CA PHE A 152 -18.62 1.04 4.59
C PHE A 152 -18.25 -0.27 5.30
N ILE A 153 -17.38 -0.22 6.29
CA ILE A 153 -16.94 -1.41 7.04
C ILE A 153 -18.13 -2.14 7.66
N LYS A 154 -19.06 -1.41 8.32
CA LYS A 154 -20.26 -2.01 8.91
C LYS A 154 -21.12 -2.76 7.89
N ASN A 155 -21.26 -2.19 6.69
CA ASN A 155 -22.13 -2.74 5.65
C ASN A 155 -21.47 -3.92 4.90
N TYR A 156 -20.16 -3.92 4.75
CA TYR A 156 -19.45 -4.86 3.87
C TYR A 156 -18.54 -5.86 4.60
N ARG A 157 -18.44 -5.82 5.95
CA ARG A 157 -17.57 -6.72 6.73
C ARG A 157 -17.78 -8.23 6.41
N ASN A 158 -19.02 -8.63 6.10
CA ASN A 158 -19.33 -10.02 5.77
C ASN A 158 -18.60 -10.53 4.51
N LYS A 159 -18.15 -9.63 3.61
CA LYS A 159 -17.37 -10.00 2.44
C LYS A 159 -15.97 -10.53 2.79
N LEU A 160 -15.48 -10.31 4.00
CA LEU A 160 -14.22 -10.92 4.47
C LEU A 160 -14.26 -12.45 4.41
N ARG A 161 -15.42 -13.07 4.49
CA ARG A 161 -15.59 -14.53 4.34
C ARG A 161 -15.18 -15.05 2.96
N LEU A 162 -15.08 -14.17 1.96
CA LEU A 162 -14.66 -14.50 0.60
C LEU A 162 -13.14 -14.45 0.42
N VAL A 163 -12.41 -13.99 1.43
CA VAL A 163 -10.95 -13.84 1.37
C VAL A 163 -10.29 -15.11 1.86
N ALA A 164 -9.23 -15.56 1.19
CA ALA A 164 -8.45 -16.72 1.59
C ALA A 164 -7.87 -16.56 3.00
N ASN A 165 -7.94 -17.62 3.80
CA ASN A 165 -7.54 -17.63 5.22
C ASN A 165 -6.08 -17.21 5.42
N GLU A 166 -5.18 -17.57 4.51
CA GLU A 166 -3.76 -17.21 4.57
C GLU A 166 -3.57 -15.70 4.53
N ARG A 167 -4.35 -14.99 3.68
CA ARG A 167 -4.31 -13.53 3.58
C ARG A 167 -4.87 -12.88 4.85
N ILE A 168 -5.97 -13.41 5.39
CA ILE A 168 -6.57 -12.96 6.66
C ILE A 168 -5.55 -13.12 7.79
N ASN A 169 -4.96 -14.32 7.93
CA ASN A 169 -3.99 -14.62 8.97
C ASN A 169 -2.75 -13.71 8.89
N TYR A 170 -2.31 -13.38 7.67
CA TYR A 170 -1.21 -12.45 7.48
C TYR A 170 -1.53 -11.06 8.06
N GLU A 171 -2.71 -10.51 7.75
CA GLU A 171 -3.14 -9.18 8.26
C GLU A 171 -3.36 -9.23 9.78
N ILE A 172 -4.01 -10.27 10.32
CA ILE A 172 -4.20 -10.47 11.77
C ILE A 172 -2.86 -10.49 12.50
N ASN A 173 -1.88 -11.26 12.01
CA ASN A 173 -0.55 -11.30 12.62
C ASN A 173 0.13 -9.92 12.62
N ARG A 174 -0.08 -9.12 11.58
CA ARG A 174 0.45 -7.74 11.54
C ARG A 174 -0.27 -6.82 12.51
N ILE A 175 -1.59 -6.97 12.67
CA ILE A 175 -2.40 -6.23 13.66
C ILE A 175 -1.87 -6.50 15.07
N ILE A 176 -1.69 -7.77 15.43
CA ILE A 176 -1.24 -8.17 16.78
C ILE A 176 0.16 -7.63 17.09
N ARG A 177 1.04 -7.55 16.10
CA ARG A 177 2.41 -7.04 16.25
C ARG A 177 2.52 -5.51 16.26
N GLY A 178 1.45 -4.79 15.95
CA GLY A 178 1.45 -3.33 15.92
C GLY A 178 1.48 -2.73 17.32
N LYS A 179 2.02 -1.52 17.44
CA LYS A 179 2.16 -0.82 18.73
C LYS A 179 0.82 -0.53 19.42
N ASN A 180 -0.26 -0.40 18.62
CA ASN A 180 -1.61 -0.09 19.09
C ASN A 180 -2.57 -1.28 18.87
N ALA A 181 -2.07 -2.52 18.99
CA ALA A 181 -2.84 -3.73 18.75
C ALA A 181 -4.13 -3.79 19.57
N CYS A 182 -4.08 -3.42 20.86
CA CYS A 182 -5.25 -3.42 21.73
C CYS A 182 -6.38 -2.54 21.19
N ILE A 183 -6.08 -1.31 20.74
CA ILE A 183 -7.07 -0.39 20.16
C ILE A 183 -7.69 -1.03 18.92
N SER A 184 -6.87 -1.58 18.04
CA SER A 184 -7.33 -2.20 16.81
C SER A 184 -8.23 -3.41 17.08
N ILE A 185 -7.87 -4.29 18.03
CA ILE A 185 -8.67 -5.46 18.41
C ILE A 185 -10.01 -5.05 19.02
N LEU A 186 -10.03 -4.03 19.89
CA LEU A 186 -11.28 -3.50 20.45
C LEU A 186 -12.21 -2.98 19.35
N LEU A 187 -11.67 -2.31 18.33
CA LEU A 187 -12.44 -1.83 17.19
C LEU A 187 -12.95 -2.99 16.31
N ILE A 188 -12.12 -4.00 16.04
CA ILE A 188 -12.53 -5.23 15.34
C ILE A 188 -13.74 -5.86 16.04
N ASN A 189 -13.67 -6.04 17.37
CA ASN A 189 -14.76 -6.57 18.16
C ASN A 189 -16.01 -5.65 18.10
N LYS A 190 -15.83 -4.34 18.26
CA LYS A 190 -16.93 -3.35 18.17
C LYS A 190 -17.66 -3.40 16.84
N PHE A 191 -16.94 -3.59 15.74
CA PHE A 191 -17.51 -3.70 14.38
C PHE A 191 -17.96 -5.13 14.02
N LYS A 192 -17.76 -6.11 14.91
CA LYS A 192 -18.14 -7.52 14.72
C LYS A 192 -17.49 -8.12 13.44
N ILE A 193 -16.20 -7.94 13.31
CA ILE A 193 -15.36 -8.45 12.21
C ILE A 193 -14.70 -9.76 12.63
#